data_29e9a03af95a76822c0fa2037ff357bf
#
_entry.id   29e9a03af95a76822c0fa2037ff357bf
#
_cell.length_a   1.000
_cell.length_b   1.000
_cell.length_c   1.000
_cell.angle_alpha   90.00
_cell.angle_beta   90.00
_cell.angle_gamma   90.00
#
_symmetry.space_group_name_H-M   'P 1'
#
loop_
_entity.id
_entity.type
_entity.pdbx_description
1 polymer ?
#
loop_
_entity_poly.entity_id
_entity_poly.type
_entity_poly.pdbx_seq_one_letter_code
_entity_poly.pdbx_strand_id
1 'polypeptide(L)'
;MNMSWWQAIVLGIIEGITEFLPISSTGHLTIAEKLMGMPLDNEGLIAFTAIIQIGAIAAAIIYFWQDIQRVLIAWWRGLWWKRARRQFDYKYGWAIIIGSVPIAVVGLVFKDEIETVLRSLWFVAGALIIWSGVMWLADKYATAKRVEKDTTWRDTLVIGLGQCLSLVPGVSRSGATISVGLLRGFDRVTVTKLSFFLGIPALVAAGLLEVVTKYKHISGGVGWTSTIIATVVSFGVGYVAVAWLLKFIQNNDFRSFIVYRFVLGLLLIVLLGAGIISHV
;
A
#
# COMPACT_ATOMS: atom_id res chain seq x y z
N MET A 1 10.92 16.35 -18.22
CA MET A 1 11.51 16.60 -16.88
C MET A 1 12.66 15.64 -16.68
N ASN A 2 13.86 16.13 -16.33
CA ASN A 2 15.00 15.24 -16.05
C ASN A 2 15.13 15.06 -14.53
N MET A 3 14.81 13.89 -14.03
CA MET A 3 14.99 13.55 -12.62
C MET A 3 16.46 13.23 -12.34
N SER A 4 17.03 13.85 -11.31
CA SER A 4 18.40 13.53 -10.88
C SER A 4 18.44 12.19 -10.14
N TRP A 5 19.62 11.54 -10.15
CA TRP A 5 19.81 10.26 -9.47
C TRP A 5 19.55 10.32 -7.95
N TRP A 6 19.86 11.45 -7.29
CA TRP A 6 19.61 11.60 -5.85
C TRP A 6 18.12 11.73 -5.55
N GLN A 7 17.33 12.42 -6.41
CA GLN A 7 15.88 12.48 -6.29
C GLN A 7 15.26 11.08 -6.43
N ALA A 8 15.74 10.30 -7.39
CA ALA A 8 15.32 8.92 -7.58
C ALA A 8 15.61 8.05 -6.33
N ILE A 9 16.80 8.19 -5.73
CA ILE A 9 17.15 7.47 -4.50
C ILE A 9 16.22 7.88 -3.35
N VAL A 10 16.01 9.18 -3.13
CA VAL A 10 15.15 9.66 -2.03
C VAL A 10 13.72 9.16 -2.20
N LEU A 11 13.15 9.27 -3.41
CA LEU A 11 11.79 8.77 -3.68
C LEU A 11 11.71 7.24 -3.55
N GLY A 12 12.72 6.51 -3.96
CA GLY A 12 12.81 5.07 -3.75
C GLY A 12 12.88 4.67 -2.26
N ILE A 13 13.61 5.42 -1.44
CA ILE A 13 13.64 5.22 0.02
C ILE A 13 12.27 5.50 0.63
N ILE A 14 11.64 6.62 0.27
CA ILE A 14 10.31 6.99 0.77
C ILE A 14 9.31 5.90 0.40
N GLU A 15 9.27 5.47 -0.85
CA GLU A 15 8.37 4.41 -1.31
C GLU A 15 8.61 3.10 -0.52
N GLY A 16 9.87 2.64 -0.45
CA GLY A 16 10.21 1.39 0.24
C GLY A 16 9.81 1.38 1.71
N ILE A 17 9.98 2.49 2.43
CA ILE A 17 9.55 2.61 3.83
C ILE A 17 8.02 2.65 3.92
N THR A 18 7.39 3.52 3.15
CA THR A 18 6.02 3.96 3.41
C THR A 18 4.95 3.06 2.77
N GLU A 19 5.30 2.21 1.80
CA GLU A 19 4.36 1.30 1.14
C GLU A 19 3.77 0.26 2.11
N PHE A 20 4.58 -0.23 3.03
CA PHE A 20 4.17 -1.27 3.99
C PHE A 20 3.71 -0.72 5.33
N LEU A 21 4.32 0.38 5.77
CA LEU A 21 3.92 1.03 6.99
C LEU A 21 2.54 1.67 6.83
N PRO A 22 1.69 1.65 7.85
CA PRO A 22 0.34 2.21 7.73
C PRO A 22 0.33 3.75 7.79
N ILE A 23 1.18 4.42 6.96
CA ILE A 23 1.41 5.87 6.96
C ILE A 23 1.14 6.57 5.63
N SER A 24 0.77 5.83 4.58
CA SER A 24 0.45 6.31 3.22
C SER A 24 1.66 6.67 2.36
N SER A 25 2.10 5.75 1.51
CA SER A 25 3.18 5.96 0.53
C SER A 25 2.84 7.08 -0.45
N THR A 26 1.66 7.06 -1.04
CA THR A 26 1.20 8.11 -1.97
C THR A 26 1.25 9.50 -1.33
N GLY A 27 0.81 9.64 -0.07
CA GLY A 27 0.87 10.91 0.64
C GLY A 27 2.30 11.42 0.81
N HIS A 28 3.23 10.55 1.21
CA HIS A 28 4.63 10.93 1.40
C HIS A 28 5.35 11.24 0.09
N LEU A 29 5.09 10.46 -0.97
CA LEU A 29 5.65 10.74 -2.29
C LEU A 29 5.16 12.09 -2.81
N THR A 30 3.85 12.36 -2.75
CA THR A 30 3.29 13.64 -3.18
C THR A 30 3.91 14.82 -2.43
N ILE A 31 4.11 14.71 -1.11
CA ILE A 31 4.79 15.73 -0.31
C ILE A 31 6.24 15.92 -0.77
N ALA A 32 6.98 14.82 -0.92
CA ALA A 32 8.39 14.85 -1.31
C ALA A 32 8.57 15.42 -2.73
N GLU A 33 7.75 15.00 -3.67
CA GLU A 33 7.73 15.51 -5.04
C GLU A 33 7.48 17.04 -5.07
N LYS A 34 6.51 17.49 -4.28
CA LYS A 34 6.21 18.93 -4.16
C LYS A 34 7.36 19.71 -3.57
N LEU A 35 7.97 19.21 -2.49
CA LEU A 35 9.14 19.86 -1.85
C LEU A 35 10.37 19.88 -2.77
N MET A 36 10.47 18.94 -3.70
CA MET A 36 11.52 18.91 -4.73
C MET A 36 11.18 19.76 -5.97
N GLY A 37 10.04 20.48 -5.98
CA GLY A 37 9.61 21.32 -7.08
C GLY A 37 9.17 20.54 -8.32
N MET A 38 8.72 19.30 -8.16
CA MET A 38 8.27 18.48 -9.28
C MET A 38 6.81 18.77 -9.62
N PRO A 39 6.43 18.83 -10.91
CA PRO A 39 5.05 19.03 -11.32
C PRO A 39 4.24 17.77 -11.11
N LEU A 40 3.28 17.79 -10.15
CA LEU A 40 2.49 16.63 -9.75
C LEU A 40 1.53 16.11 -10.84
N ASP A 41 1.21 16.94 -11.82
CA ASP A 41 0.37 16.64 -12.99
C ASP A 41 1.16 16.00 -14.15
N ASN A 42 2.49 15.85 -14.02
CA ASN A 42 3.32 15.27 -15.05
C ASN A 42 3.10 13.76 -15.18
N GLU A 43 2.63 13.30 -16.35
CA GLU A 43 2.35 11.88 -16.62
C GLU A 43 3.58 10.97 -16.43
N GLY A 44 4.78 11.49 -16.73
CA GLY A 44 6.03 10.76 -16.50
C GLY A 44 6.32 10.54 -15.02
N LEU A 45 5.99 11.50 -14.15
CA LEU A 45 6.13 11.38 -12.70
C LEU A 45 5.08 10.40 -12.13
N ILE A 46 3.84 10.48 -12.62
CA ILE A 46 2.76 9.54 -12.25
C ILE A 46 3.16 8.11 -12.61
N ALA A 47 3.67 7.89 -13.81
CA ALA A 47 4.15 6.59 -14.24
C ALA A 47 5.36 6.11 -13.42
N PHE A 48 6.29 7.01 -13.10
CA PHE A 48 7.45 6.73 -12.26
C PHE A 48 7.03 6.22 -10.86
N THR A 49 6.14 6.93 -10.17
CA THR A 49 5.67 6.54 -8.83
C THR A 49 4.99 5.16 -8.84
N ALA A 50 4.18 4.87 -9.85
CA ALA A 50 3.56 3.57 -10.00
C ALA A 50 4.57 2.44 -10.27
N ILE A 51 5.66 2.72 -11.01
CA ILE A 51 6.69 1.72 -11.33
C ILE A 51 7.62 1.45 -10.15
N ILE A 52 8.02 2.47 -9.40
CA ILE A 52 8.91 2.26 -8.24
C ILE A 52 8.23 1.43 -7.13
N GLN A 53 6.91 1.46 -7.06
CA GLN A 53 6.11 0.60 -6.19
C GLN A 53 6.33 -0.90 -6.48
N ILE A 54 6.63 -1.27 -7.75
CA ILE A 54 6.96 -2.66 -8.12
C ILE A 54 8.17 -3.16 -7.33
N GLY A 55 9.14 -2.29 -7.04
CA GLY A 55 10.29 -2.63 -6.20
C GLY A 55 9.85 -3.07 -4.80
N ALA A 56 9.02 -2.26 -4.13
CA ALA A 56 8.47 -2.61 -2.82
C ALA A 56 7.65 -3.92 -2.89
N ILE A 57 6.79 -4.08 -3.90
CA ILE A 57 5.98 -5.31 -4.08
C ILE A 57 6.88 -6.53 -4.23
N ALA A 58 7.94 -6.45 -5.04
CA ALA A 58 8.91 -7.53 -5.21
C ALA A 58 9.59 -7.88 -3.87
N ALA A 59 9.89 -6.89 -3.03
CA ALA A 59 10.43 -7.10 -1.69
C ALA A 59 9.46 -7.90 -0.80
N ALA A 60 8.17 -7.56 -0.81
CA ALA A 60 7.15 -8.30 -0.07
C ALA A 60 7.00 -9.75 -0.60
N ILE A 61 7.00 -9.94 -1.93
CA ILE A 61 6.91 -11.28 -2.53
C ILE A 61 8.11 -12.13 -2.10
N ILE A 62 9.32 -11.58 -2.11
CA ILE A 62 10.52 -12.31 -1.71
C ILE A 62 10.52 -12.59 -0.20
N TYR A 63 10.11 -11.62 0.61
CA TYR A 63 10.02 -11.81 2.06
C TYR A 63 9.04 -12.92 2.44
N PHE A 64 7.87 -12.96 1.81
CA PHE A 64 6.82 -13.95 2.06
C PHE A 64 6.87 -15.15 1.10
N TRP A 65 8.00 -15.36 0.40
CA TRP A 65 8.09 -16.36 -0.65
C TRP A 65 7.64 -17.77 -0.22
N GLN A 66 8.03 -18.21 0.97
CA GLN A 66 7.64 -19.52 1.49
C GLN A 66 6.14 -19.63 1.75
N ASP A 67 5.54 -18.58 2.33
CA ASP A 67 4.09 -18.54 2.57
C ASP A 67 3.32 -18.49 1.24
N ILE A 68 3.78 -17.68 0.29
CA ILE A 68 3.18 -17.57 -1.06
C ILE A 68 3.25 -18.90 -1.78
N GLN A 69 4.41 -19.57 -1.80
CA GLN A 69 4.54 -20.89 -2.43
C GLN A 69 3.60 -21.92 -1.78
N ARG A 70 3.55 -21.97 -0.44
CA ARG A 70 2.68 -22.87 0.30
C ARG A 70 1.22 -22.70 -0.14
N VAL A 71 0.74 -21.46 -0.16
CA VAL A 71 -0.64 -21.13 -0.53
C VAL A 71 -0.89 -21.43 -2.01
N LEU A 72 -0.02 -21.02 -2.92
CA LEU A 72 -0.16 -21.25 -4.35
C LEU A 72 -0.17 -22.75 -4.72
N ILE A 73 0.73 -23.54 -4.12
CA ILE A 73 0.79 -24.99 -4.36
C ILE A 73 -0.49 -25.66 -3.83
N ALA A 74 -0.95 -25.29 -2.64
CA ALA A 74 -2.18 -25.84 -2.08
C ALA A 74 -3.41 -25.44 -2.91
N TRP A 75 -3.47 -24.19 -3.34
CA TRP A 75 -4.53 -23.67 -4.20
C TRP A 75 -4.57 -24.40 -5.55
N TRP A 76 -3.41 -24.53 -6.22
CA TRP A 76 -3.27 -25.25 -7.49
C TRP A 76 -3.69 -26.72 -7.36
N ARG A 77 -3.20 -27.41 -6.35
CA ARG A 77 -3.57 -28.80 -6.07
C ARG A 77 -5.07 -28.96 -5.83
N GLY A 78 -5.70 -28.02 -5.12
CA GLY A 78 -7.12 -28.05 -4.84
C GLY A 78 -8.01 -27.86 -6.07
N LEU A 79 -7.51 -27.28 -7.15
CA LEU A 79 -8.26 -27.21 -8.41
C LEU A 79 -8.52 -28.61 -8.97
N TRP A 80 -7.55 -29.52 -8.84
CA TRP A 80 -7.57 -30.85 -9.44
C TRP A 80 -7.97 -31.95 -8.45
N TRP A 81 -7.59 -31.86 -7.17
CA TRP A 81 -7.82 -32.90 -6.16
C TRP A 81 -8.81 -32.48 -5.07
N LYS A 82 -9.97 -33.11 -5.03
CA LYS A 82 -11.03 -32.82 -4.03
C LYS A 82 -10.52 -32.88 -2.57
N ARG A 83 -9.59 -33.79 -2.26
CA ARG A 83 -9.03 -33.94 -0.90
C ARG A 83 -8.23 -32.72 -0.45
N ALA A 84 -7.52 -32.06 -1.37
CA ALA A 84 -6.75 -30.84 -1.09
C ALA A 84 -7.64 -29.62 -0.78
N ARG A 85 -8.89 -29.61 -1.24
CA ARG A 85 -9.85 -28.51 -1.00
C ARG A 85 -10.23 -28.34 0.48
N ARG A 86 -9.99 -29.38 1.30
CA ARG A 86 -10.25 -29.31 2.76
C ARG A 86 -9.14 -28.60 3.51
N GLN A 87 -7.96 -28.44 2.94
CA GLN A 87 -6.83 -27.79 3.57
C GLN A 87 -7.07 -26.29 3.74
N PHE A 88 -6.54 -25.73 4.84
CA PHE A 88 -6.63 -24.30 5.13
C PHE A 88 -6.03 -23.47 4.00
N ASP A 89 -4.82 -23.80 3.54
CA ASP A 89 -4.08 -23.02 2.52
C ASP A 89 -4.82 -22.91 1.18
N TYR A 90 -5.60 -23.94 0.78
CA TYR A 90 -6.49 -23.86 -0.38
C TYR A 90 -7.58 -22.81 -0.21
N LYS A 91 -8.25 -22.83 0.94
CA LYS A 91 -9.31 -21.88 1.27
C LYS A 91 -8.75 -20.48 1.44
N TYR A 92 -7.56 -20.37 2.00
CA TYR A 92 -6.85 -19.11 2.21
C TYR A 92 -6.44 -18.48 0.87
N GLY A 93 -5.98 -19.27 -0.11
CA GLY A 93 -5.71 -18.77 -1.47
C GLY A 93 -6.95 -18.16 -2.13
N TRP A 94 -8.10 -18.84 -2.02
CA TRP A 94 -9.37 -18.27 -2.50
C TRP A 94 -9.79 -17.02 -1.71
N ALA A 95 -9.57 -17.01 -0.40
CA ALA A 95 -9.87 -15.85 0.43
C ALA A 95 -9.04 -14.63 -0.01
N ILE A 96 -7.74 -14.80 -0.30
CA ILE A 96 -6.88 -13.72 -0.83
C ILE A 96 -7.42 -13.21 -2.17
N ILE A 97 -7.74 -14.10 -3.11
CA ILE A 97 -8.28 -13.71 -4.43
C ILE A 97 -9.58 -12.91 -4.25
N ILE A 98 -10.54 -13.44 -3.49
CA ILE A 98 -11.84 -12.79 -3.24
C ILE A 98 -11.65 -11.42 -2.59
N GLY A 99 -10.75 -11.32 -1.60
CA GLY A 99 -10.48 -10.06 -0.91
C GLY A 99 -9.75 -9.02 -1.78
N SER A 100 -9.05 -9.44 -2.83
CA SER A 100 -8.35 -8.52 -3.74
C SER A 100 -9.25 -8.01 -4.89
N VAL A 101 -10.38 -8.67 -5.18
CA VAL A 101 -11.30 -8.27 -6.26
C VAL A 101 -11.90 -6.87 -6.05
N PRO A 102 -12.41 -6.48 -4.87
CA PRO A 102 -13.07 -5.20 -4.70
C PRO A 102 -12.19 -4.01 -5.11
N ILE A 103 -10.96 -3.96 -4.62
CA ILE A 103 -10.06 -2.83 -4.94
C ILE A 103 -9.65 -2.82 -6.41
N ALA A 104 -9.50 -3.98 -7.05
CA ALA A 104 -9.20 -4.07 -8.47
C ALA A 104 -10.36 -3.50 -9.30
N VAL A 105 -11.61 -3.86 -8.97
CA VAL A 105 -12.79 -3.36 -9.67
C VAL A 105 -12.96 -1.85 -9.44
N VAL A 106 -12.93 -1.39 -8.20
CA VAL A 106 -13.13 0.03 -7.86
C VAL A 106 -12.00 0.88 -8.45
N GLY A 107 -10.75 0.42 -8.37
CA GLY A 107 -9.59 1.13 -8.92
C GLY A 107 -9.64 1.27 -10.44
N LEU A 108 -10.17 0.26 -11.16
CA LEU A 108 -10.35 0.34 -12.61
C LEU A 108 -11.52 1.25 -13.00
N VAL A 109 -12.64 1.20 -12.28
CA VAL A 109 -13.84 1.99 -12.58
C VAL A 109 -13.63 3.47 -12.31
N PHE A 110 -12.93 3.82 -11.23
CA PHE A 110 -12.70 5.21 -10.78
C PHE A 110 -11.28 5.70 -11.04
N LYS A 111 -10.58 5.13 -12.04
CA LYS A 111 -9.18 5.45 -12.32
C LYS A 111 -8.96 6.95 -12.55
N ASP A 112 -9.77 7.57 -13.39
CA ASP A 112 -9.61 8.96 -13.79
C ASP A 112 -9.82 9.93 -12.60
N GLU A 113 -10.82 9.64 -11.75
CA GLU A 113 -11.10 10.44 -10.55
C GLU A 113 -9.97 10.33 -9.52
N ILE A 114 -9.40 9.14 -9.37
CA ILE A 114 -8.28 8.89 -8.45
C ILE A 114 -7.02 9.63 -8.92
N GLU A 115 -6.75 9.62 -10.23
CA GLU A 115 -5.56 10.24 -10.80
C GLU A 115 -5.65 11.77 -10.88
N THR A 116 -6.83 12.35 -10.81
CA THR A 116 -7.05 13.80 -10.98
C THR A 116 -7.54 14.49 -9.71
N VAL A 117 -8.79 14.27 -9.30
CA VAL A 117 -9.45 15.05 -8.26
C VAL A 117 -8.83 14.82 -6.88
N LEU A 118 -8.43 13.58 -6.57
CA LEU A 118 -7.97 13.20 -5.23
C LEU A 118 -6.50 13.53 -4.94
N ARG A 119 -5.74 14.08 -5.90
CA ARG A 119 -4.31 14.38 -5.72
C ARG A 119 -4.00 15.66 -4.95
N SER A 120 -4.99 16.48 -4.65
CA SER A 120 -4.79 17.68 -3.85
C SER A 120 -4.24 17.36 -2.45
N LEU A 121 -3.23 18.11 -2.01
CA LEU A 121 -2.65 17.96 -0.67
C LEU A 121 -3.65 18.21 0.47
N TRP A 122 -4.75 18.93 0.21
CA TRP A 122 -5.85 19.05 1.19
C TRP A 122 -6.55 17.72 1.45
N PHE A 123 -6.79 16.91 0.39
CA PHE A 123 -7.34 15.56 0.54
C PHE A 123 -6.37 14.65 1.28
N VAL A 124 -5.08 14.72 0.94
CA VAL A 124 -4.03 13.96 1.64
C VAL A 124 -4.01 14.29 3.13
N ALA A 125 -4.00 15.58 3.49
CA ALA A 125 -3.97 16.03 4.88
C ALA A 125 -5.22 15.59 5.65
N GLY A 126 -6.41 15.81 5.08
CA GLY A 126 -7.68 15.37 5.66
C GLY A 126 -7.75 13.86 5.86
N ALA A 127 -7.32 13.07 4.85
CA ALA A 127 -7.30 11.62 4.91
C ALA A 127 -6.30 11.09 5.95
N LEU A 128 -5.12 11.70 6.08
CA LEU A 128 -4.15 11.37 7.12
C LEU A 128 -4.76 11.52 8.53
N ILE A 129 -5.45 12.63 8.79
CA ILE A 129 -6.05 12.92 10.10
C ILE A 129 -7.25 12.01 10.37
N ILE A 130 -8.21 11.95 9.44
CA ILE A 130 -9.45 11.17 9.63
C ILE A 130 -9.10 9.70 9.82
N TRP A 131 -8.24 9.15 8.96
CA TRP A 131 -7.87 7.74 9.05
C TRP A 131 -7.02 7.41 10.28
N SER A 132 -6.27 8.38 10.82
CA SER A 132 -5.61 8.22 12.12
C SER A 132 -6.62 7.96 13.23
N GLY A 133 -7.76 8.67 13.23
CA GLY A 133 -8.86 8.41 14.16
C GLY A 133 -9.47 7.01 13.97
N VAL A 134 -9.68 6.57 12.71
CA VAL A 134 -10.19 5.23 12.40
C VAL A 134 -9.23 4.16 12.89
N MET A 135 -7.93 4.30 12.61
CA MET A 135 -6.90 3.36 13.08
C MET A 135 -6.84 3.30 14.60
N TRP A 136 -6.92 4.45 15.28
CA TRP A 136 -6.93 4.51 16.74
C TRP A 136 -8.12 3.77 17.33
N LEU A 137 -9.33 3.99 16.77
CA LEU A 137 -10.53 3.28 17.19
C LEU A 137 -10.39 1.77 16.95
N ALA A 138 -9.91 1.38 15.76
CA ALA A 138 -9.73 -0.02 15.42
C ALA A 138 -8.74 -0.73 16.34
N ASP A 139 -7.60 -0.10 16.65
CA ASP A 139 -6.58 -0.68 17.53
C ASP A 139 -7.04 -0.72 19.00
N LYS A 140 -7.80 0.30 19.46
CA LYS A 140 -8.36 0.38 20.80
C LYS A 140 -9.42 -0.70 21.06
N TYR A 141 -10.28 -0.97 20.08
CA TYR A 141 -11.38 -1.93 20.22
C TYR A 141 -11.05 -3.32 19.65
N ALA A 142 -9.79 -3.54 19.23
CA ALA A 142 -9.35 -4.84 18.75
C ALA A 142 -9.46 -5.90 19.83
N THR A 143 -10.18 -6.98 19.55
CA THR A 143 -10.22 -8.13 20.47
C THR A 143 -8.98 -9.00 20.36
N ALA A 144 -8.28 -8.98 19.22
CA ALA A 144 -7.01 -9.64 18.92
C ALA A 144 -6.99 -11.16 19.25
N LYS A 145 -8.16 -11.84 19.14
CA LYS A 145 -8.32 -13.25 19.48
C LYS A 145 -8.15 -14.21 18.30
N ARG A 146 -8.26 -13.69 17.08
CA ARG A 146 -8.23 -14.47 15.85
C ARG A 146 -6.85 -14.43 15.21
N VAL A 147 -6.40 -15.59 14.72
CA VAL A 147 -5.11 -15.76 14.05
C VAL A 147 -5.30 -16.13 12.57
N GLU A 148 -4.21 -16.26 11.82
CA GLU A 148 -4.23 -16.56 10.38
C GLU A 148 -5.15 -17.74 10.00
N LYS A 149 -5.13 -18.82 10.81
CA LYS A 149 -5.94 -20.02 10.55
C LYS A 149 -7.45 -19.80 10.69
N ASP A 150 -7.87 -18.72 11.33
CA ASP A 150 -9.29 -18.35 11.48
C ASP A 150 -9.81 -17.52 10.32
N THR A 151 -8.94 -17.22 9.34
CA THR A 151 -9.30 -16.40 8.19
C THR A 151 -10.26 -17.11 7.25
N THR A 152 -11.36 -16.45 6.95
CA THR A 152 -12.37 -16.92 6.00
C THR A 152 -12.44 -15.98 4.79
N TRP A 153 -13.05 -16.44 3.70
CA TRP A 153 -13.29 -15.60 2.52
C TRP A 153 -14.19 -14.38 2.83
N ARG A 154 -15.09 -14.49 3.82
CA ARG A 154 -15.94 -13.37 4.26
C ARG A 154 -15.13 -12.29 4.95
N ASP A 155 -14.12 -12.68 5.73
CA ASP A 155 -13.22 -11.73 6.39
C ASP A 155 -12.41 -10.95 5.35
N THR A 156 -11.80 -11.65 4.41
CA THR A 156 -10.99 -11.01 3.37
C THR A 156 -11.82 -10.17 2.42
N LEU A 157 -13.07 -10.55 2.12
CA LEU A 157 -13.99 -9.71 1.35
C LEU A 157 -14.29 -8.40 2.08
N VAL A 158 -14.61 -8.43 3.38
CA VAL A 158 -14.87 -7.22 4.19
C VAL A 158 -13.61 -6.35 4.29
N ILE A 159 -12.44 -6.97 4.52
CA ILE A 159 -11.16 -6.25 4.53
C ILE A 159 -10.87 -5.64 3.15
N GLY A 160 -11.15 -6.37 2.07
CA GLY A 160 -10.97 -5.91 0.70
C GLY A 160 -11.91 -4.76 0.31
N LEU A 161 -13.15 -4.77 0.78
CA LEU A 161 -14.05 -3.63 0.65
C LEU A 161 -13.51 -2.41 1.41
N GLY A 162 -13.01 -2.60 2.63
CA GLY A 162 -12.32 -1.54 3.38
C GLY A 162 -11.05 -1.06 2.68
N GLN A 163 -10.34 -1.93 1.98
CA GLN A 163 -9.18 -1.58 1.17
C GLN A 163 -9.50 -0.58 0.06
N CYS A 164 -10.72 -0.57 -0.49
CA CYS A 164 -11.12 0.40 -1.51
C CYS A 164 -11.01 1.86 -1.02
N LEU A 165 -11.16 2.10 0.26
CA LEU A 165 -11.01 3.44 0.85
C LEU A 165 -9.57 3.96 0.72
N SER A 166 -8.58 3.08 0.54
CA SER A 166 -7.19 3.47 0.33
C SER A 166 -6.90 4.05 -1.05
N LEU A 167 -7.85 4.00 -1.97
CA LEU A 167 -7.77 4.70 -3.25
C LEU A 167 -7.81 6.23 -3.04
N VAL A 168 -8.30 6.69 -1.89
CA VAL A 168 -8.14 8.08 -1.46
C VAL A 168 -6.72 8.30 -0.95
N PRO A 169 -5.90 9.16 -1.60
CA PRO A 169 -4.55 9.45 -1.15
C PRO A 169 -4.52 9.96 0.29
N GLY A 170 -3.62 9.44 1.11
CA GLY A 170 -3.57 9.75 2.54
C GLY A 170 -4.20 8.69 3.44
N VAL A 171 -5.16 7.89 2.98
CA VAL A 171 -5.78 6.80 3.77
C VAL A 171 -4.76 5.73 4.13
N SER A 172 -3.91 5.31 3.20
CA SER A 172 -3.01 4.16 3.29
C SER A 172 -3.71 2.81 3.11
N ARG A 173 -3.23 2.02 2.17
CA ARG A 173 -3.73 0.66 1.90
C ARG A 173 -3.54 -0.24 3.12
N SER A 174 -2.34 -0.27 3.67
CA SER A 174 -2.05 -1.02 4.89
C SER A 174 -2.84 -0.49 6.09
N GLY A 175 -2.99 0.84 6.22
CA GLY A 175 -3.83 1.44 7.26
C GLY A 175 -5.29 1.02 7.19
N ALA A 176 -5.87 0.97 5.96
CA ALA A 176 -7.26 0.56 5.75
C ALA A 176 -7.48 -0.92 6.08
N THR A 177 -6.68 -1.80 5.50
CA THR A 177 -6.80 -3.24 5.69
C THR A 177 -6.52 -3.67 7.13
N ILE A 178 -5.51 -3.08 7.78
CA ILE A 178 -5.19 -3.32 9.19
C ILE A 178 -6.37 -2.88 10.08
N SER A 179 -6.93 -1.69 9.88
CA SER A 179 -8.05 -1.20 10.69
C SER A 179 -9.26 -2.13 10.61
N VAL A 180 -9.67 -2.51 9.40
CA VAL A 180 -10.82 -3.40 9.22
C VAL A 180 -10.53 -4.80 9.76
N GLY A 181 -9.32 -5.32 9.57
CA GLY A 181 -8.92 -6.62 10.09
C GLY A 181 -8.91 -6.67 11.63
N LEU A 182 -8.44 -5.61 12.31
CA LEU A 182 -8.51 -5.47 13.76
C LEU A 182 -9.96 -5.48 14.27
N LEU A 183 -10.85 -4.73 13.60
CA LEU A 183 -12.28 -4.72 13.92
C LEU A 183 -12.96 -6.09 13.65
N ARG A 184 -12.40 -6.94 12.78
CA ARG A 184 -12.81 -8.33 12.59
C ARG A 184 -12.26 -9.26 13.67
N GLY A 185 -11.50 -8.73 14.63
CA GLY A 185 -10.99 -9.45 15.80
C GLY A 185 -9.68 -10.18 15.59
N PHE A 186 -8.97 -9.97 14.48
CA PHE A 186 -7.66 -10.54 14.25
C PHE A 186 -6.57 -9.85 15.09
N ASP A 187 -5.51 -10.60 15.42
CA ASP A 187 -4.32 -10.02 16.04
C ASP A 187 -3.52 -9.14 15.07
N ARG A 188 -2.65 -8.29 15.62
CA ARG A 188 -1.89 -7.29 14.86
C ARG A 188 -0.95 -7.90 13.82
N VAL A 189 -0.31 -9.02 14.13
CA VAL A 189 0.60 -9.70 13.21
C VAL A 189 -0.17 -10.29 12.03
N THR A 190 -1.29 -10.96 12.31
CA THR A 190 -2.15 -11.55 11.29
C THR A 190 -2.73 -10.50 10.35
N VAL A 191 -3.25 -9.37 10.87
CA VAL A 191 -3.80 -8.34 9.98
C VAL A 191 -2.72 -7.66 9.15
N THR A 192 -1.51 -7.48 9.69
CA THR A 192 -0.38 -6.95 8.94
C THR A 192 0.00 -7.86 7.79
N LYS A 193 0.10 -9.18 8.03
CA LYS A 193 0.31 -10.17 6.96
C LYS A 193 -0.82 -10.17 5.94
N LEU A 194 -2.08 -10.20 6.37
CA LEU A 194 -3.25 -10.14 5.48
C LEU A 194 -3.24 -8.89 4.60
N SER A 195 -2.85 -7.74 5.17
CA SER A 195 -2.69 -6.51 4.42
C SER A 195 -1.73 -6.67 3.23
N PHE A 196 -0.60 -7.36 3.43
CA PHE A 196 0.36 -7.62 2.36
C PHE A 196 -0.20 -8.61 1.34
N PHE A 197 -0.75 -9.74 1.79
CA PHE A 197 -1.30 -10.75 0.90
C PHE A 197 -2.46 -10.24 0.03
N LEU A 198 -3.33 -9.38 0.57
CA LEU A 198 -4.40 -8.75 -0.20
C LEU A 198 -3.89 -7.66 -1.15
N GLY A 199 -2.79 -6.98 -0.75
CA GLY A 199 -2.17 -5.94 -1.56
C GLY A 199 -1.40 -6.49 -2.76
N ILE A 200 -0.65 -7.58 -2.62
CA ILE A 200 0.23 -8.11 -3.67
C ILE A 200 -0.51 -8.32 -5.00
N PRO A 201 -1.64 -9.04 -5.10
CA PRO A 201 -2.31 -9.23 -6.38
C PRO A 201 -2.79 -7.92 -7.03
N ALA A 202 -3.35 -7.02 -6.23
CA ALA A 202 -3.87 -5.74 -6.72
C ALA A 202 -2.74 -4.83 -7.21
N LEU A 203 -1.66 -4.72 -6.44
CA LEU A 203 -0.52 -3.86 -6.77
C LEU A 203 0.31 -4.41 -7.94
N VAL A 204 0.46 -5.74 -8.05
CA VAL A 204 1.10 -6.36 -9.22
C VAL A 204 0.30 -6.06 -10.48
N ALA A 205 -1.03 -6.22 -10.42
CA ALA A 205 -1.89 -5.93 -11.57
C ALA A 205 -1.84 -4.45 -11.96
N ALA A 206 -1.93 -3.53 -10.98
CA ALA A 206 -1.84 -2.09 -11.21
C ALA A 206 -0.47 -1.69 -11.79
N GLY A 207 0.63 -2.17 -11.17
CA GLY A 207 1.98 -1.87 -11.62
C GLY A 207 2.26 -2.36 -13.04
N LEU A 208 1.83 -3.59 -13.39
CA LEU A 208 1.95 -4.12 -14.74
C LEU A 208 1.13 -3.31 -15.75
N LEU A 209 -0.09 -2.93 -15.39
CA LEU A 209 -0.93 -2.07 -16.23
C LEU A 209 -0.25 -0.73 -16.53
N GLU A 210 0.30 -0.07 -15.50
CA GLU A 210 1.00 1.22 -15.66
C GLU A 210 2.26 1.08 -16.51
N VAL A 211 3.06 0.03 -16.34
CA VAL A 211 4.22 -0.23 -17.22
C VAL A 211 3.79 -0.34 -18.68
N VAL A 212 2.75 -1.14 -18.96
CA VAL A 212 2.30 -1.38 -20.33
C VAL A 212 1.68 -0.13 -20.96
N THR A 213 0.92 0.65 -20.19
CA THR A 213 0.19 1.81 -20.73
C THR A 213 1.02 3.07 -20.79
N LYS A 214 1.95 3.29 -19.84
CA LYS A 214 2.66 4.57 -19.68
C LYS A 214 4.19 4.49 -19.92
N TYR A 215 4.73 3.37 -20.46
CA TYR A 215 6.18 3.23 -20.66
C TYR A 215 6.80 4.34 -21.55
N LYS A 216 6.05 4.87 -22.51
CA LYS A 216 6.49 5.98 -23.39
C LYS A 216 6.72 7.28 -22.61
N HIS A 217 5.90 7.55 -21.59
CA HIS A 217 6.01 8.76 -20.77
C HIS A 217 7.27 8.73 -19.88
N ILE A 218 7.73 7.54 -19.48
CA ILE A 218 9.01 7.37 -18.77
C ILE A 218 10.17 7.77 -19.67
N SER A 219 10.21 7.28 -20.92
CA SER A 219 11.29 7.56 -21.87
C SER A 219 11.40 9.04 -22.24
N GLY A 220 10.26 9.74 -22.35
CA GLY A 220 10.20 11.17 -22.68
C GLY A 220 10.24 12.11 -21.47
N GLY A 221 10.18 11.56 -20.25
CA GLY A 221 10.04 12.32 -19.01
C GLY A 221 11.15 12.09 -18.00
N VAL A 222 10.87 11.31 -16.96
CA VAL A 222 11.77 11.04 -15.83
C VAL A 222 13.04 10.27 -16.23
N GLY A 223 12.92 9.39 -17.22
CA GLY A 223 14.01 8.52 -17.71
C GLY A 223 14.09 7.19 -17.00
N TRP A 224 14.45 6.14 -17.77
CA TRP A 224 14.54 4.77 -17.27
C TRP A 224 15.64 4.56 -16.23
N THR A 225 16.78 5.28 -16.35
CA THR A 225 17.88 5.19 -15.39
C THR A 225 17.41 5.57 -13.99
N SER A 226 16.75 6.72 -13.82
CA SER A 226 16.22 7.18 -12.53
C SER A 226 15.13 6.22 -12.01
N THR A 227 14.28 5.72 -12.90
CA THR A 227 13.21 4.75 -12.53
C THR A 227 13.80 3.43 -12.04
N ILE A 228 14.80 2.88 -12.71
CA ILE A 228 15.46 1.65 -12.28
C ILE A 228 16.18 1.84 -10.93
N ILE A 229 16.92 2.94 -10.77
CA ILE A 229 17.59 3.27 -9.49
C ILE A 229 16.57 3.31 -8.36
N ALA A 230 15.48 4.06 -8.52
CA ALA A 230 14.45 4.20 -7.50
C ALA A 230 13.76 2.86 -7.21
N THR A 231 13.49 2.03 -8.23
CA THR A 231 12.87 0.70 -8.05
C THR A 231 13.79 -0.25 -7.27
N VAL A 232 15.09 -0.26 -7.56
CA VAL A 232 16.06 -1.09 -6.83
C VAL A 232 16.21 -0.62 -5.37
N VAL A 233 16.25 0.69 -5.15
CA VAL A 233 16.28 1.26 -3.80
C VAL A 233 15.00 0.94 -3.04
N SER A 234 13.84 1.13 -3.67
CA SER A 234 12.52 0.78 -3.10
C SER A 234 12.45 -0.70 -2.72
N PHE A 235 12.99 -1.59 -3.56
CA PHE A 235 13.09 -3.01 -3.24
C PHE A 235 13.93 -3.28 -1.97
N GLY A 236 15.17 -2.77 -1.92
CA GLY A 236 16.07 -3.01 -0.79
C GLY A 236 15.52 -2.45 0.53
N VAL A 237 15.06 -1.20 0.49
CA VAL A 237 14.45 -0.52 1.65
C VAL A 237 13.14 -1.18 2.05
N GLY A 238 12.29 -1.55 1.08
CA GLY A 238 11.03 -2.23 1.31
C GLY A 238 11.20 -3.58 2.01
N TYR A 239 12.22 -4.37 1.63
CA TYR A 239 12.52 -5.63 2.30
C TYR A 239 12.84 -5.43 3.79
N VAL A 240 13.69 -4.45 4.09
CA VAL A 240 14.02 -4.10 5.49
C VAL A 240 12.79 -3.57 6.24
N ALA A 241 11.98 -2.73 5.59
CA ALA A 241 10.76 -2.17 6.18
C ALA A 241 9.73 -3.25 6.56
N VAL A 242 9.49 -4.23 5.68
CA VAL A 242 8.59 -5.38 5.96
C VAL A 242 9.11 -6.19 7.15
N ALA A 243 10.40 -6.55 7.14
CA ALA A 243 11.02 -7.34 8.20
C ALA A 243 10.94 -6.61 9.55
N TRP A 244 11.27 -5.31 9.54
CA TRP A 244 11.21 -4.47 10.73
C TRP A 244 9.78 -4.31 11.26
N LEU A 245 8.80 -4.02 10.38
CA LEU A 245 7.41 -3.81 10.79
C LEU A 245 6.84 -5.05 11.45
N LEU A 246 7.04 -6.23 10.87
CA LEU A 246 6.53 -7.48 11.44
C LEU A 246 7.16 -7.78 12.80
N LYS A 247 8.46 -7.50 12.97
CA LYS A 247 9.13 -7.65 14.27
C LYS A 247 8.63 -6.62 15.27
N PHE A 248 8.43 -5.37 14.84
CA PHE A 248 7.94 -4.29 15.68
C PHE A 248 6.54 -4.59 16.25
N ILE A 249 5.61 -5.02 15.37
CA ILE A 249 4.20 -5.20 15.74
C ILE A 249 3.94 -6.45 16.60
N GLN A 250 4.92 -7.35 16.74
CA GLN A 250 4.82 -8.48 17.68
C GLN A 250 4.72 -8.01 19.13
N ASN A 251 5.37 -6.90 19.47
CA ASN A 251 5.48 -6.39 20.84
C ASN A 251 4.92 -4.98 21.01
N ASN A 252 4.42 -4.35 19.93
CA ASN A 252 3.94 -2.99 19.94
C ASN A 252 2.57 -2.86 19.29
N ASP A 253 1.90 -1.75 19.55
CA ASP A 253 0.66 -1.34 18.90
C ASP A 253 0.93 -0.40 17.71
N PHE A 254 -0.15 0.05 17.05
CA PHE A 254 -0.04 0.99 15.92
C PHE A 254 0.04 2.46 16.34
N ARG A 255 0.08 2.78 17.64
CA ARG A 255 0.01 4.16 18.18
C ARG A 255 1.08 5.08 17.57
N SER A 256 2.31 4.62 17.45
CA SER A 256 3.41 5.43 16.88
C SER A 256 3.10 5.90 15.45
N PHE A 257 2.55 5.00 14.63
CA PHE A 257 2.14 5.34 13.25
C PHE A 257 0.93 6.27 13.23
N ILE A 258 -0.03 6.07 14.13
CA ILE A 258 -1.23 6.90 14.25
C ILE A 258 -0.86 8.34 14.63
N VAL A 259 -0.01 8.51 15.64
CA VAL A 259 0.46 9.83 16.08
C VAL A 259 1.26 10.50 14.96
N TYR A 260 2.17 9.78 14.32
CA TYR A 260 2.95 10.30 13.19
C TYR A 260 2.07 10.83 12.07
N ARG A 261 1.09 10.05 11.61
CA ARG A 261 0.14 10.45 10.55
C ARG A 261 -0.67 11.68 10.95
N PHE A 262 -1.18 11.70 12.16
CA PHE A 262 -1.98 12.81 12.69
C PHE A 262 -1.18 14.11 12.71
N VAL A 263 0.05 14.07 13.24
CA VAL A 263 0.95 15.21 13.28
C VAL A 263 1.33 15.68 11.88
N LEU A 264 1.65 14.74 10.98
CA LEU A 264 1.95 15.08 9.57
C LEU A 264 0.76 15.74 8.87
N GLY A 265 -0.46 15.21 9.08
CA GLY A 265 -1.68 15.80 8.52
C GLY A 265 -1.94 17.22 9.05
N LEU A 266 -1.75 17.45 10.36
CA LEU A 266 -1.85 18.79 10.93
C LEU A 266 -0.80 19.75 10.38
N LEU A 267 0.45 19.28 10.27
CA LEU A 267 1.53 20.09 9.69
C LEU A 267 1.19 20.50 8.25
N LEU A 268 0.67 19.57 7.44
CA LEU A 268 0.25 19.88 6.07
C LEU A 268 -0.86 20.94 6.04
N ILE A 269 -1.88 20.83 6.90
CA ILE A 269 -2.93 21.85 6.98
C ILE A 269 -2.35 23.22 7.30
N VAL A 270 -1.41 23.31 8.25
CA VAL A 270 -0.77 24.58 8.62
C VAL A 270 0.04 25.15 7.45
N LEU A 271 0.85 24.33 6.78
CA LEU A 271 1.69 24.77 5.65
C LEU A 271 0.85 25.21 4.44
N LEU A 272 -0.25 24.50 4.15
CA LEU A 272 -1.19 24.85 3.10
C LEU A 272 -1.97 26.13 3.46
N GLY A 273 -2.46 26.24 4.70
CA GLY A 273 -3.21 27.42 5.17
C GLY A 273 -2.36 28.69 5.25
N ALA A 274 -1.06 28.55 5.53
CA ALA A 274 -0.10 29.64 5.52
C ALA A 274 0.41 30.01 4.11
N GLY A 275 -0.01 29.29 3.05
CA GLY A 275 0.44 29.52 1.68
C GLY A 275 1.93 29.19 1.44
N ILE A 276 2.57 28.44 2.35
CA ILE A 276 3.99 28.04 2.22
C ILE A 276 4.16 26.98 1.13
N ILE A 277 3.18 26.09 0.98
CA ILE A 277 3.12 25.09 -0.08
C ILE A 277 1.80 25.24 -0.85
N SER A 278 1.83 25.09 -2.17
CA SER A 278 0.60 25.09 -2.97
C SER A 278 -0.09 23.72 -2.88
N HIS A 279 -1.41 23.71 -3.02
CA HIS A 279 -2.23 22.51 -2.87
C HIS A 279 -2.24 21.58 -4.09
N VAL A 280 -1.71 22.06 -5.23
CA VAL A 280 -1.56 21.37 -6.51
C VAL A 280 -0.13 21.54 -7.01
#